data_3d162b50be24d555af551a9670d3b4a0
#
_entry.id   3d162b50be24d555af551a9670d3b4a0
#
_cell.length_a   1.000
_cell.length_b   1.000
_cell.length_c   1.000
_cell.angle_alpha   90.00
_cell.angle_beta   90.00
_cell.angle_gamma   90.00
#
_symmetry.space_group_name_H-M   'P 1'
#
loop_
_entity.id
_entity.type
_entity.pdbx_description
1 polymer ?
#
loop_
_entity_poly.entity_id
_entity_poly.type
_entity_poly.pdbx_seq_one_letter_code
_entity_poly.pdbx_strand_id
1 'polypeptide(L)' 'MIITVAGTGYVGLSIATLLAQNHKVYAIDIIPEKVEMINNRKSPIQDDYIEKYLSEKRKGNFRCLYKY' A
#
# COMPACT_ATOMS: atom_id res chain seq x y z
N MET A 1 12.54 -9.50 5.12
CA MET A 1 12.85 -8.11 5.51
C MET A 1 11.56 -7.34 5.71
N ILE A 2 11.53 -6.47 6.68
CA ILE A 2 10.39 -5.60 6.94
C ILE A 2 10.75 -4.20 6.48
N ILE A 3 9.89 -3.62 5.65
CA ILE A 3 10.15 -2.32 5.04
C ILE A 3 9.00 -1.37 5.36
N THR A 4 9.33 -0.14 5.70
CA THR A 4 8.33 0.89 5.96
C THR A 4 8.44 1.96 4.90
N VAL A 5 7.32 2.32 4.30
CA VAL A 5 7.25 3.36 3.26
C VAL A 5 6.39 4.49 3.78
N ALA A 6 6.94 5.70 3.81
CA ALA A 6 6.21 6.87 4.28
C ALA A 6 5.51 7.54 3.11
N GLY A 7 4.19 7.65 3.22
CA GLY A 7 3.38 8.26 2.17
C GLY A 7 2.85 7.24 1.17
N THR A 8 1.59 7.41 0.79
CA THR A 8 0.95 6.52 -0.18
C THR A 8 0.55 7.27 -1.44
N GLY A 9 1.37 8.25 -1.83
CA GLY A 9 1.24 8.87 -3.14
C GLY A 9 1.66 7.88 -4.21
N TYR A 10 1.65 8.33 -5.46
CA TYR A 10 1.92 7.42 -6.57
C TYR A 10 3.26 6.71 -6.42
N VAL A 11 4.31 7.46 -6.15
CA VAL A 11 5.65 6.86 -6.05
C VAL A 11 5.75 5.93 -4.86
N GLY A 12 5.30 6.38 -3.69
CA GLY A 12 5.40 5.55 -2.49
C GLY A 12 4.58 4.27 -2.60
N LEU A 13 3.37 4.38 -3.13
CA LEU A 13 2.51 3.21 -3.25
C LEU A 13 3.04 2.24 -4.31
N SER A 14 3.59 2.76 -5.40
CA SER A 14 4.20 1.90 -6.42
C SER A 14 5.38 1.11 -5.86
N ILE A 15 6.25 1.79 -5.11
CA ILE A 15 7.39 1.11 -4.50
C ILE A 15 6.92 0.10 -3.46
N ALA A 16 5.93 0.48 -2.66
CA ALA A 16 5.43 -0.42 -1.62
C ALA A 16 4.85 -1.70 -2.21
N THR A 17 4.06 -1.59 -3.26
CA THR A 17 3.47 -2.79 -3.87
C THR A 17 4.53 -3.65 -4.54
N LEU A 18 5.54 -3.03 -5.13
CA LEU A 18 6.63 -3.78 -5.73
C LEU A 18 7.42 -4.56 -4.69
N LEU A 19 7.78 -3.92 -3.59
CA LEU A 19 8.56 -4.55 -2.55
C LEU A 19 7.75 -5.60 -1.77
N ALA A 20 6.45 -5.42 -1.68
CA ALA A 20 5.61 -6.35 -0.93
C ALA A 20 5.51 -7.72 -1.58
N GLN A 21 5.98 -7.86 -2.80
CA GLN A 21 5.98 -9.15 -3.45
C GLN A 21 7.00 -10.10 -2.82
N ASN A 22 8.04 -9.56 -2.20
CA ASN A 22 9.10 -10.38 -1.61
C ASN A 22 9.37 -10.03 -0.15
N HIS A 23 8.77 -8.96 0.36
CA HIS A 23 9.05 -8.48 1.71
C HIS A 23 7.77 -8.08 2.39
N LYS A 24 7.81 -7.99 3.71
CA LYS A 24 6.68 -7.44 4.45
C LYS A 24 6.80 -5.92 4.45
N VAL A 25 5.79 -5.24 3.96
CA VAL A 25 5.82 -3.79 3.78
C VAL A 25 4.70 -3.13 4.57
N TYR A 26 5.05 -2.10 5.32
CA TYR A 26 4.09 -1.24 5.99
C TYR A 26 4.14 0.13 5.35
N ALA A 27 3.02 0.61 4.86
CA ALA A 27 2.92 1.96 4.33
C ALA A 27 2.24 2.84 5.37
N ILE A 28 2.74 4.05 5.52
CA ILE A 28 2.23 4.98 6.52
C ILE A 28 1.71 6.22 5.81
N ASP A 29 0.51 6.68 6.17
CA ASP A 29 -0.03 7.91 5.62
C ASP A 29 -0.80 8.66 6.68
N ILE A 30 -0.88 9.97 6.51
CA ILE A 30 -1.60 10.85 7.44
C ILE A 30 -3.04 11.11 6.97
N ILE A 31 -3.43 10.60 5.82
CA ILE A 31 -4.76 10.79 5.28
C ILE A 31 -5.59 9.54 5.55
N PRO A 32 -6.52 9.60 6.50
CA PRO A 32 -7.25 8.38 6.89
C PRO A 32 -8.05 7.76 5.76
N GLU A 33 -8.55 8.56 4.83
CA GLU A 33 -9.30 8.01 3.70
C GLU A 33 -8.44 7.10 2.83
N LYS A 34 -7.19 7.49 2.63
CA LYS A 34 -6.27 6.66 1.86
C LYS A 34 -5.95 5.36 2.58
N VAL A 35 -5.72 5.47 3.88
CA VAL A 35 -5.43 4.28 4.69
C VAL A 35 -6.58 3.30 4.61
N GLU A 36 -7.78 3.79 4.74
CA GLU A 36 -8.96 2.93 4.68
C GLU A 36 -9.11 2.28 3.31
N MET A 37 -8.92 3.04 2.25
CA MET A 37 -9.04 2.49 0.90
C MET A 37 -8.04 1.36 0.67
N ILE A 38 -6.80 1.59 1.04
CA ILE A 38 -5.75 0.60 0.80
C ILE A 38 -5.99 -0.66 1.61
N ASN A 39 -6.40 -0.52 2.86
CA ASN A 39 -6.68 -1.69 3.69
C ASN A 39 -7.92 -2.45 3.22
N ASN A 40 -8.83 -1.78 2.51
CA ASN A 40 -9.97 -2.42 1.87
C ASN A 40 -9.66 -2.87 0.45
N ARG A 41 -8.38 -2.89 0.09
CA ARG A 41 -7.91 -3.36 -1.20
C ARG A 41 -8.38 -2.49 -2.36
N LYS A 42 -8.53 -1.20 -2.12
CA LYS A 42 -8.89 -0.25 -3.15
C LYS A 42 -7.76 0.76 -3.31
N SER A 43 -7.38 1.02 -4.56
CA SER A 43 -6.31 1.96 -4.81
C SER A 43 -6.83 3.40 -4.76
N PRO A 44 -6.17 4.28 -4.00
CA PRO A 44 -6.52 5.70 -4.05
C PRO A 44 -5.99 6.39 -5.30
N ILE A 45 -5.29 5.65 -6.14
CA ILE A 45 -4.67 6.18 -7.35
C ILE A 45 -5.13 5.34 -8.53
N GLN A 46 -5.44 6.01 -9.64
CA GLN A 46 -5.80 5.30 -10.87
C GLN A 46 -4.56 4.78 -11.56
N ASP A 47 -4.17 3.56 -11.19
CA ASP A 47 -3.01 2.90 -11.77
C ASP A 47 -3.33 1.42 -11.85
N ASP A 48 -3.32 0.87 -13.07
CA ASP A 48 -3.74 -0.50 -13.29
C ASP A 48 -2.91 -1.51 -12.50
N TYR A 49 -1.62 -1.28 -12.41
CA TYR A 49 -0.74 -2.20 -11.70
C TYR A 49 -1.05 -2.21 -10.20
N ILE A 50 -1.19 -1.03 -9.62
CA ILE A 50 -1.48 -0.92 -8.19
C ILE A 50 -2.85 -1.52 -7.88
N GLU A 51 -3.84 -1.20 -8.70
CA GLU A 51 -5.18 -1.74 -8.50
C GLU A 51 -5.19 -3.24 -8.60
N LYS A 52 -4.48 -3.79 -9.57
CA LYS A 52 -4.39 -5.23 -9.73
C LYS A 52 -3.70 -5.87 -8.54
N TYR A 53 -2.60 -5.28 -8.09
CA TYR A 53 -1.90 -5.84 -6.94
C TYR A 53 -2.80 -5.88 -5.71
N LEU A 54 -3.46 -4.76 -5.41
CA LEU A 54 -4.28 -4.68 -4.21
C LEU A 54 -5.46 -5.64 -4.27
N SER A 55 -6.01 -5.84 -5.45
CA SER A 55 -7.17 -6.72 -5.60
C SER A 55 -6.80 -8.20 -5.52
N GLU A 56 -5.58 -8.56 -5.91
CA GLU A 56 -5.18 -9.96 -5.99
C GLU A 56 -4.42 -10.48 -4.79
N LYS A 57 -3.61 -9.64 -4.16
CA LYS A 57 -2.76 -10.08 -3.06
C LYS A 57 -3.51 -10.05 -1.74
N ARG A 58 -3.51 -11.18 -1.05
CA ARG A 58 -4.25 -11.31 0.21
C ARG A 58 -3.41 -11.90 1.32
N LYS A 59 -2.11 -11.91 1.16
CA LYS A 59 -1.25 -12.61 2.12
C LYS A 59 -0.74 -11.76 3.25
N GLY A 60 -1.17 -10.52 3.35
CA GLY A 60 -0.78 -9.70 4.48
C GLY A 60 0.65 -9.19 4.43
N ASN A 61 1.29 -9.23 3.28
CA ASN A 61 2.61 -8.66 3.13
C ASN A 61 2.59 -7.15 3.02
N PHE A 62 1.42 -6.58 2.77
CA PHE A 62 1.29 -5.15 2.61
C PHE A 62 0.15 -4.65 3.49
N ARG A 63 0.46 -3.70 4.34
CA ARG A 63 -0.52 -3.10 5.23
C ARG A 63 -0.31 -1.60 5.29
N CYS A 64 -1.38 -0.85 5.30
CA CYS A 64 -1.31 0.58 5.43
C CYS A 64 -1.72 1.00 6.84
N LEU A 65 -0.96 1.90 7.43
CA LEU A 65 -1.21 2.37 8.78
C LEU A 65 -1.46 3.87 8.77
N TYR A 66 -2.40 4.30 9.56
CA TYR A 66 -2.64 5.71 9.77
C TYR A 66 -1.65 6.21 10.82
N LYS A 67 -0.89 7.21 10.45
CA LYS A 67 0.08 7.80 11.36
C LYS A 67 0.01 9.31 11.23
N TYR A 68 -0.29 9.93 12.30
CA TYR A 68 -0.45 11.38 12.35
C TYR A 68 0.84 12.06 12.81
#